data_f114090a6674be174121e8eb11b9d6a8
#
_entry.id   f114090a6674be174121e8eb11b9d6a8
#
_cell.length_a   1.000
_cell.length_b   1.000
_cell.length_c   1.000
_cell.angle_alpha   90.00
_cell.angle_beta   90.00
_cell.angle_gamma   90.00
#
_symmetry.space_group_name_H-M   'P 1'
#
loop_
_entity.id
_entity.type
_entity.pdbx_description
1 polymer ?
#
loop_
_entity_poly.entity_id
_entity_poly.type
_entity_poly.pdbx_seq_one_letter_code
_entity_poly.pdbx_strand_id
1 'polypeptide(L)' 'MTMENNMIPHEVVSRIVDGALPVEAWREHLNLSQEEVAKRMGISHSDYAQQETVAKPRKATREKIAAAFGIKGDQLEL' A
#
# COMPACT_ATOMS: atom_id res chain seq x y z
N MET A 1 19.08 14.08 8.65
CA MET A 1 18.64 13.63 8.45
C MET A 1 17.72 13.13 8.23
N THR A 2 17.34 13.11 8.11
CA THR A 2 16.48 12.60 8.08
C THR A 2 15.68 12.29 7.06
N MET A 3 15.39 11.62 6.44
CA MET A 3 14.73 11.19 5.46
C MET A 3 13.82 10.21 5.85
N GLU A 4 13.48 10.18 7.00
CA GLU A 4 12.62 9.21 7.57
C GLU A 4 11.27 9.21 6.97
N ASN A 5 10.87 10.31 6.38
CA ASN A 5 9.56 10.40 5.75
C ASN A 5 9.35 9.38 4.66
N ASN A 6 10.43 8.97 4.02
CA ASN A 6 10.35 8.02 2.92
C ASN A 6 10.85 6.65 3.31
N MET A 7 11.05 6.42 4.59
CA MET A 7 11.52 5.13 5.04
C MET A 7 10.47 4.07 4.88
N ILE A 8 10.89 2.90 4.46
CA ILE A 8 10.01 1.77 4.28
C ILE A 8 10.39 0.73 5.32
N PRO A 9 9.44 0.25 6.11
CA PRO A 9 9.74 -0.73 7.15
C PRO A 9 10.43 -1.96 6.58
N HIS A 10 11.35 -2.51 7.34
CA HIS A 10 12.10 -3.68 6.91
C HIS A 10 11.17 -4.84 6.56
N GLU A 11 10.10 -5.04 7.32
CA GLU A 11 9.16 -6.11 7.05
C GLU A 11 8.49 -5.97 5.69
N VAL A 12 8.21 -4.73 5.30
CA VAL A 12 7.60 -4.48 3.99
C VAL A 12 8.60 -4.81 2.89
N VAL A 13 9.84 -4.36 3.05
CA VAL A 13 10.88 -4.65 2.07
C VAL A 13 11.10 -6.15 1.94
N SER A 14 11.17 -6.87 3.06
CA SER A 14 11.34 -8.31 3.04
C SER A 14 10.24 -9.02 2.29
N ARG A 15 8.98 -8.60 2.50
CA ARG A 15 7.86 -9.22 1.82
C ARG A 15 7.94 -8.98 0.32
N ILE A 16 8.35 -7.78 -0.08
CA ILE A 16 8.46 -7.45 -1.50
C ILE A 16 9.58 -8.26 -2.16
N VAL A 17 10.70 -8.40 -1.46
CA VAL A 17 11.81 -9.24 -1.96
C VAL A 17 11.34 -10.67 -2.15
N ASP A 18 10.45 -11.15 -1.28
CA ASP A 18 9.91 -12.51 -1.37
C ASP A 18 8.78 -12.64 -2.40
N GLY A 19 8.47 -11.57 -3.11
CA GLY A 19 7.51 -11.63 -4.20
C GLY A 19 6.16 -10.97 -3.95
N ALA A 20 5.94 -10.39 -2.79
CA ALA A 20 4.68 -9.70 -2.51
C ALA A 20 4.63 -8.37 -3.25
N LEU A 21 3.43 -7.96 -3.61
CA LEU A 21 3.26 -6.64 -4.23
C LEU A 21 3.33 -5.56 -3.14
N PRO A 22 3.84 -4.36 -3.49
CA PRO A 22 4.02 -3.30 -2.50
C PRO A 22 2.77 -2.95 -1.70
N VAL A 23 1.63 -2.83 -2.37
CA VAL A 23 0.38 -2.47 -1.70
C VAL A 23 -0.02 -3.54 -0.70
N GLU A 24 0.06 -4.80 -1.12
CA GLU A 24 -0.27 -5.92 -0.25
C GLU A 24 0.67 -5.99 0.95
N ALA A 25 1.97 -5.82 0.71
CA ALA A 25 2.96 -5.88 1.79
C ALA A 25 2.70 -4.79 2.82
N TRP A 26 2.42 -3.57 2.37
CA TRP A 26 2.11 -2.46 3.27
C TRP A 26 0.85 -2.72 4.07
N ARG A 27 -0.20 -3.19 3.39
CA ARG A 27 -1.48 -3.45 4.06
C ARG A 27 -1.30 -4.46 5.18
N GLU A 28 -0.59 -5.54 4.89
CA GLU A 28 -0.38 -6.58 5.89
C GLU A 28 0.49 -6.11 7.04
N HIS A 29 1.50 -5.29 6.73
CA HIS A 29 2.34 -4.71 7.77
C HIS A 29 1.52 -3.84 8.73
N LEU A 30 0.52 -3.15 8.21
CA LEU A 30 -0.34 -2.28 9.01
C LEU A 30 -1.50 -3.04 9.67
N ASN A 31 -1.59 -4.35 9.44
CA ASN A 31 -2.64 -5.19 10.00
C ASN A 31 -4.03 -4.76 9.56
N LEU A 32 -4.14 -4.31 8.32
CA LEU A 32 -5.43 -3.90 7.76
C LEU A 32 -5.97 -4.99 6.87
N SER A 33 -7.29 -5.22 6.92
CA SER A 33 -7.93 -6.11 5.97
C SER A 33 -8.23 -5.36 4.67
N GLN A 34 -8.42 -6.12 3.59
CA GLN A 34 -8.83 -5.50 2.32
C GLN A 34 -10.14 -4.74 2.49
N GLU A 35 -11.05 -5.28 3.27
CA GLU A 35 -12.34 -4.67 3.52
C GLU A 35 -12.19 -3.32 4.22
N GLU A 36 -11.31 -3.26 5.20
CA GLU A 36 -11.07 -2.02 5.92
C GLU A 36 -10.51 -0.93 5.00
N VAL A 37 -9.57 -1.31 4.15
CA VAL A 37 -8.98 -0.33 3.23
C VAL A 37 -10.02 0.13 2.21
N ALA A 38 -10.82 -0.79 1.70
CA ALA A 38 -11.88 -0.43 0.76
C ALA A 38 -12.84 0.57 1.39
N LYS A 39 -13.19 0.36 2.65
CA LYS A 39 -14.05 1.30 3.37
C LYS A 39 -13.42 2.69 3.47
N ARG A 40 -12.15 2.74 3.81
CA ARG A 40 -11.46 4.02 3.92
C ARG A 40 -11.39 4.76 2.59
N MET A 41 -11.33 4.01 1.50
CA MET A 41 -11.27 4.58 0.18
C MET A 41 -12.66 4.87 -0.42
N GLY A 42 -13.71 4.36 0.23
CA GLY A 42 -15.08 4.55 -0.28
C GLY A 42 -15.37 3.74 -1.52
N ILE A 43 -14.75 2.58 -1.66
CA ILE A 43 -14.97 1.69 -2.80
C ILE A 43 -15.35 0.30 -2.30
N SER A 44 -15.76 -0.56 -3.22
CA SER A 44 -16.14 -1.92 -2.85
C SER A 44 -14.89 -2.75 -2.53
N HIS A 45 -15.09 -3.81 -1.76
CA HIS A 45 -14.02 -4.75 -1.44
C HIS A 45 -13.42 -5.32 -2.74
N SER A 46 -14.29 -5.69 -3.67
CA SER A 46 -13.86 -6.27 -4.94
C SER A 46 -12.99 -5.29 -5.75
N ASP A 47 -13.38 -4.02 -5.79
CA ASP A 47 -12.60 -3.01 -6.50
C ASP A 47 -11.23 -2.84 -5.86
N TYR A 48 -11.18 -2.79 -4.54
CA TYR A 48 -9.90 -2.65 -3.86
C TYR A 48 -9.02 -3.88 -4.10
N ALA A 49 -9.62 -5.08 -4.01
CA ALA A 49 -8.85 -6.31 -4.20
C ALA A 49 -8.18 -6.34 -5.57
N GLN A 50 -8.88 -5.84 -6.59
CA GLN A 50 -8.30 -5.76 -7.93
C GLN A 50 -7.14 -4.77 -7.97
N GLN A 51 -7.28 -3.64 -7.31
CA GLN A 51 -6.22 -2.64 -7.27
C GLN A 51 -4.97 -3.18 -6.59
N GLU A 52 -5.16 -4.03 -5.59
CA GLU A 52 -4.03 -4.61 -4.86
C GLU A 52 -3.19 -5.54 -5.72
N THR A 53 -3.76 -6.08 -6.80
CA THR A 53 -3.02 -7.00 -7.67
C THR A 53 -2.19 -6.28 -8.73
N VAL A 54 -2.32 -4.96 -8.84
CA VAL A 54 -1.58 -4.20 -9.85
C VAL A 54 -0.18 -3.91 -9.31
N ALA A 55 0.84 -4.34 -10.05
CA ALA A 55 2.22 -4.18 -9.60
C ALA A 55 2.65 -2.72 -9.53
N LYS A 56 2.21 -1.92 -10.52
CA LYS A 56 2.54 -0.49 -10.56
C LYS A 56 1.29 0.31 -10.77
N PRO A 57 0.57 0.65 -9.71
CA PRO A 57 -0.63 1.45 -9.85
C PRO A 57 -0.30 2.85 -10.35
N ARG A 58 -1.26 3.47 -11.00
CA ARG A 58 -1.11 4.85 -11.45
C ARG A 58 -0.90 5.76 -10.25
N LYS A 59 -0.26 6.90 -10.48
CA LYS A 59 0.05 7.83 -9.41
C LYS A 59 -1.20 8.21 -8.60
N ALA A 60 -2.30 8.53 -9.27
CA ALA A 60 -3.53 8.93 -8.58
C ALA A 60 -4.05 7.80 -7.68
N THR A 61 -4.06 6.56 -8.20
CA THR A 61 -4.50 5.40 -7.43
C THR A 61 -3.57 5.14 -6.27
N ARG A 62 -2.27 5.21 -6.52
CA ARG A 62 -1.25 4.99 -5.49
C ARG A 62 -1.41 5.98 -4.34
N GLU A 63 -1.66 7.25 -4.67
CA GLU A 63 -1.82 8.27 -3.65
C GLU A 63 -3.08 8.06 -2.83
N LYS A 64 -4.15 7.61 -3.45
CA LYS A 64 -5.38 7.30 -2.73
C LYS A 64 -5.19 6.13 -1.77
N ILE A 65 -4.49 5.10 -2.23
CA ILE A 65 -4.20 3.95 -1.38
C ILE A 65 -3.30 4.37 -0.22
N ALA A 66 -2.27 5.16 -0.51
CA ALA A 66 -1.36 5.64 0.53
C ALA A 66 -2.11 6.45 1.57
N ALA A 67 -3.03 7.30 1.15
CA ALA A 67 -3.84 8.08 2.09
C ALA A 67 -4.66 7.16 2.99
N ALA A 68 -5.23 6.10 2.43
CA ALA A 68 -6.00 5.13 3.22
C ALA A 68 -5.12 4.41 4.23
N PHE A 69 -3.85 4.20 3.89
CA PHE A 69 -2.88 3.56 4.79
C PHE A 69 -2.29 4.54 5.81
N GLY A 70 -2.43 5.84 5.60
CA GLY A 70 -1.79 6.83 6.44
C GLY A 70 -0.32 7.04 6.13
N ILE A 71 0.11 6.74 4.92
CA ILE A 71 1.50 6.91 4.48
C ILE A 71 1.53 7.80 3.25
N LYS A 72 2.72 8.09 2.75
CA LYS A 72 2.90 8.90 1.56
C LYS A 72 2.94 8.03 0.32
N GLY A 73 2.48 8.59 -0.81
CA GLY A 73 2.50 7.86 -2.07
C GLY A 73 3.88 7.35 -2.44
N ASP A 74 4.92 8.13 -2.13
CA ASP A 74 6.31 7.75 -2.42
C ASP A 74 6.70 6.43 -1.76
N GLN A 75 6.12 6.13 -0.62
CA GLN A 75 6.45 4.91 0.11
C GLN A 75 5.90 3.66 -0.57
N LEU A 76 4.96 3.83 -1.50
CA LEU A 76 4.45 2.73 -2.31
C LEU A 76 5.21 2.58 -3.63
N GLU A 77 6.12 3.50 -3.92
CA GLU A 77 6.92 3.43 -5.14
C GLU A 77 8.18 2.64 -4.87
N LEU A 78 8.15 1.38 -5.09
CA LEU A 78 9.32 0.52 -4.80
C LEU A 78 9.89 -0.17 -6.03
#